data_17ed9cdbd1afdb60a85ef6e68bc5f90f
#
_entry.id   17ed9cdbd1afdb60a85ef6e68bc5f90f
#
_cell.length_a   1.000
_cell.length_b   1.000
_cell.length_c   1.000
_cell.angle_alpha   90.00
_cell.angle_beta   90.00
_cell.angle_gamma   90.00
#
_symmetry.space_group_name_H-M   'P 1'
#
loop_
_entity.id
_entity.type
_entity.pdbx_description
1 polymer ?
#
loop_
_entity_poly.entity_id
_entity_poly.type
_entity_poly.pdbx_seq_one_letter_code
_entity_poly.pdbx_strand_id
1 'polypeptide(L)'
;MLNMQSCEKWTPYVLGLLRIIVGFLFLQHGSAKLLGTPHIAMFDGLQLMSLMGLAGILELVGGTLILVGLFTRPVAFILSGQMAVAYFMAHAPGGFLPILNQGELAVLYSFVFLYFAFAGAGKLSLDSIFCKKSN
;
A
#
# COMPACT_ATOMS: atom_id res chain seq x y z
N MET A 1 15.99 26.88 -11.17
CA MET A 1 14.65 27.00 -10.58
C MET A 1 13.70 26.09 -11.34
N LEU A 2 13.07 25.14 -10.66
CA LEU A 2 12.05 24.27 -11.28
C LEU A 2 10.81 25.12 -11.62
N ASN A 3 10.49 25.25 -12.90
CA ASN A 3 9.27 25.93 -13.29
C ASN A 3 8.07 24.97 -13.19
N MET A 4 6.88 25.49 -13.06
CA MET A 4 5.64 24.69 -12.86
C MET A 4 5.43 23.66 -13.99
N GLN A 5 5.68 24.02 -15.23
CA GLN A 5 5.53 23.11 -16.38
C GLN A 5 6.49 21.92 -16.32
N SER A 6 7.71 22.14 -15.83
CA SER A 6 8.68 21.05 -15.62
C SER A 6 8.19 20.11 -14.51
N CYS A 7 7.65 20.63 -13.42
CA CYS A 7 7.10 19.81 -12.33
C CYS A 7 5.93 18.95 -12.80
N GLU A 8 5.00 19.53 -13.54
CA GLU A 8 3.83 18.82 -14.09
C GLU A 8 4.24 17.66 -15.00
N LYS A 9 5.27 17.86 -15.83
CA LYS A 9 5.79 16.79 -16.71
C LYS A 9 6.32 15.59 -15.94
N TRP A 10 6.96 15.82 -14.78
CA TRP A 10 7.59 14.77 -13.98
C TRP A 10 6.65 14.14 -12.95
N THR A 11 5.56 14.80 -12.59
CA THR A 11 4.59 14.32 -11.60
C THR A 11 4.15 12.87 -11.84
N PRO A 12 3.78 12.41 -13.06
CA PRO A 12 3.38 11.02 -13.26
C PRO A 12 4.51 10.01 -13.03
N TYR A 13 5.76 10.40 -13.24
CA TYR A 13 6.92 9.53 -12.99
C TYR A 13 7.21 9.43 -11.49
N VAL A 14 7.15 10.56 -10.77
CA VAL A 14 7.33 10.59 -9.32
C VAL A 14 6.20 9.80 -8.63
N LEU A 15 4.96 9.94 -9.11
CA LEU A 15 3.84 9.13 -8.65
C LEU A 15 4.09 7.64 -8.87
N GLY A 16 4.60 7.26 -10.04
CA GLY A 16 4.97 5.87 -10.33
C GLY A 16 6.05 5.33 -9.39
N LEU A 17 7.09 6.12 -9.12
CA LEU A 17 8.15 5.76 -8.17
C LEU A 17 7.62 5.62 -6.74
N LEU A 18 6.80 6.57 -6.29
CA LEU A 18 6.17 6.51 -4.97
C LEU A 18 5.35 5.23 -4.82
N ARG A 19 4.55 4.89 -5.83
CA ARG A 19 3.74 3.67 -5.86
C ARG A 19 4.61 2.41 -5.76
N ILE A 20 5.69 2.33 -6.52
CA ILE A 20 6.61 1.19 -6.52
C ILE A 20 7.20 0.99 -5.12
N ILE A 21 7.70 2.05 -4.50
CA ILE A 21 8.30 1.97 -3.16
C ILE A 21 7.23 1.60 -2.12
N VAL A 22 6.07 2.22 -2.14
CA VAL A 22 4.98 1.92 -1.20
C VAL A 22 4.51 0.47 -1.36
N GLY A 23 4.33 0.00 -2.60
CA GLY A 23 3.97 -1.38 -2.88
C GLY A 23 5.02 -2.37 -2.38
N PHE A 24 6.30 -2.08 -2.58
CA PHE A 24 7.41 -2.91 -2.11
C PHE A 24 7.45 -3.00 -0.57
N LEU A 25 7.36 -1.86 0.11
CA LEU A 25 7.35 -1.84 1.58
C LEU A 25 6.12 -2.58 2.14
N PHE A 26 4.97 -2.39 1.53
CA PHE A 26 3.72 -3.01 1.97
C PHE A 26 3.70 -4.52 1.72
N LEU A 27 4.21 -4.97 0.59
CA LEU A 27 4.38 -6.37 0.24
C LEU A 27 5.18 -7.15 1.28
N GLN A 28 6.21 -6.54 1.88
CA GLN A 28 7.06 -7.17 2.90
C GLN A 28 6.25 -7.58 4.14
N HIS A 29 5.24 -6.80 4.53
CA HIS A 29 4.36 -7.16 5.65
C HIS A 29 3.56 -8.44 5.35
N GLY A 30 3.01 -8.57 4.16
CA GLY A 30 2.31 -9.78 3.73
C GLY A 30 3.24 -10.98 3.59
N SER A 31 4.43 -10.77 3.03
CA SER A 31 5.46 -11.81 2.90
C SER A 31 5.93 -12.32 4.26
N ALA A 32 6.18 -11.44 5.21
CA ALA A 32 6.55 -11.82 6.56
C ALA A 32 5.45 -12.65 7.27
N LYS A 33 4.19 -12.26 7.08
CA LYS A 33 3.04 -12.95 7.68
C LYS A 33 2.79 -14.34 7.09
N LEU A 34 2.84 -14.46 5.76
CA LEU A 34 2.40 -15.68 5.06
C LEU A 34 3.55 -16.60 4.65
N LEU A 35 4.70 -16.03 4.31
CA LEU A 35 5.85 -16.77 3.79
C LEU A 35 6.99 -16.87 4.81
N GLY A 36 6.87 -16.20 5.96
CA GLY A 36 7.91 -16.14 6.98
C GLY A 36 9.21 -15.46 6.51
N THR A 37 9.14 -14.63 5.47
CA THR A 37 10.30 -13.96 4.91
C THR A 37 9.98 -12.47 4.63
N PRO A 38 10.66 -11.51 5.28
CA PRO A 38 11.62 -11.72 6.36
C PRO A 38 10.97 -12.36 7.60
N HIS A 39 11.76 -13.14 8.37
CA HIS A 39 11.22 -13.76 9.57
C HIS A 39 10.96 -12.73 10.66
N ILE A 40 9.72 -12.71 11.17
CA ILE A 40 9.28 -11.89 12.29
C ILE A 40 8.58 -12.81 13.28
N ALA A 41 9.18 -13.00 14.46
CA ALA A 41 8.71 -13.96 15.46
C ALA A 41 7.25 -13.76 15.89
N MET A 42 6.76 -12.52 15.85
CA MET A 42 5.36 -12.20 16.17
C MET A 42 4.34 -12.91 15.25
N PHE A 43 4.77 -13.34 14.07
CA PHE A 43 3.89 -14.02 13.09
C PHE A 43 4.06 -15.54 13.08
N ASP A 44 4.90 -16.10 13.98
CA ASP A 44 5.08 -17.54 14.08
C ASP A 44 3.76 -18.21 14.50
N GLY A 45 3.37 -19.25 13.77
CA GLY A 45 2.13 -19.98 14.01
C GLY A 45 0.85 -19.24 13.57
N LEU A 46 0.97 -18.17 12.75
CA LEU A 46 -0.17 -17.42 12.26
C LEU A 46 -1.12 -18.32 11.46
N GLN A 47 -2.40 -18.31 11.81
CA GLN A 47 -3.43 -19.06 11.12
C GLN A 47 -3.96 -18.26 9.93
N LEU A 48 -3.99 -18.90 8.76
CA LEU A 48 -4.41 -18.27 7.51
C LEU A 48 -5.87 -17.77 7.56
N MET A 49 -6.75 -18.50 8.25
CA MET A 49 -8.18 -18.17 8.39
C MET A 49 -8.45 -17.19 9.53
N SER A 50 -7.42 -16.60 10.12
CA SER A 50 -7.54 -15.53 11.10
C SER A 50 -7.65 -14.16 10.44
N LEU A 51 -8.05 -13.14 11.22
CA LEU A 51 -8.06 -11.75 10.75
C LEU A 51 -6.67 -11.29 10.31
N MET A 52 -5.63 -11.70 11.04
CA MET A 52 -4.23 -11.41 10.69
C MET A 52 -3.79 -12.14 9.42
N GLY A 53 -4.27 -13.37 9.20
CA GLY A 53 -4.04 -14.13 7.96
C GLY A 53 -4.70 -13.45 6.75
N LEU A 54 -5.93 -12.98 6.90
CA LEU A 54 -6.62 -12.21 5.87
C LEU A 54 -5.86 -10.91 5.55
N ALA A 55 -5.41 -10.20 6.57
CA ALA A 55 -4.57 -9.03 6.39
C ALA A 55 -3.29 -9.37 5.61
N GLY A 56 -2.63 -10.47 5.94
CA GLY A 56 -1.44 -10.96 5.22
C GLY A 56 -1.72 -11.23 3.73
N ILE A 57 -2.86 -11.83 3.41
CA ILE A 57 -3.27 -12.06 2.01
C ILE A 57 -3.46 -10.73 1.26
N LEU A 58 -4.18 -9.79 1.86
CA LEU A 58 -4.40 -8.47 1.26
C LEU A 58 -3.08 -7.71 1.07
N GLU A 59 -2.18 -7.81 2.03
CA GLU A 59 -0.87 -7.16 1.96
C GLU A 59 0.04 -7.79 0.90
N LEU A 60 0.05 -9.12 0.79
CA LEU A 60 0.88 -9.81 -0.19
C LEU A 60 0.34 -9.60 -1.62
N VAL A 61 -0.93 -9.89 -1.84
CA VAL A 61 -1.56 -9.76 -3.15
C VAL A 61 -1.72 -8.29 -3.52
N GLY A 62 -2.29 -7.50 -2.63
CA GLY A 62 -2.52 -6.07 -2.87
C GLY A 62 -1.20 -5.30 -3.02
N GLY A 63 -0.21 -5.59 -2.18
CA GLY A 63 1.12 -4.99 -2.28
C GLY A 63 1.81 -5.31 -3.61
N THR A 64 1.67 -6.54 -4.11
CA THR A 64 2.19 -6.95 -5.43
C THR A 64 1.47 -6.18 -6.55
N LEU A 65 0.15 -6.08 -6.50
CA LEU A 65 -0.63 -5.35 -7.51
C LEU A 65 -0.29 -3.85 -7.51
N ILE A 66 -0.10 -3.25 -6.35
CA ILE A 66 0.36 -1.87 -6.23
C ILE A 66 1.78 -1.71 -6.78
N LEU A 67 2.69 -2.64 -6.46
CA LEU A 67 4.08 -2.62 -6.94
C LEU A 67 4.14 -2.57 -8.48
N VAL A 68 3.41 -3.46 -9.14
CA VAL A 68 3.39 -3.51 -10.62
C VAL A 68 2.43 -2.51 -11.24
N GLY A 69 1.58 -1.88 -10.46
CA GLY A 69 0.60 -0.90 -10.93
C GLY A 69 -0.52 -1.50 -11.76
N LEU A 70 -1.08 -2.63 -11.32
CA LEU A 70 -2.21 -3.28 -11.96
C LEU A 70 -3.47 -3.16 -11.09
N PHE A 71 -4.58 -2.71 -11.69
CA PHE A 71 -5.82 -2.38 -10.97
C PHE A 71 -5.59 -1.44 -9.79
N THR A 72 -4.72 -0.47 -9.95
CA THR A 72 -4.20 0.37 -8.87
C THR A 72 -5.32 1.05 -8.09
N ARG A 73 -6.30 1.65 -8.76
CA ARG A 73 -7.37 2.42 -8.09
C ARG A 73 -8.23 1.55 -7.15
N PRO A 74 -8.87 0.45 -7.60
CA PRO A 74 -9.70 -0.37 -6.71
C PRO A 74 -8.87 -1.07 -5.63
N VAL A 75 -7.68 -1.57 -5.97
CA VAL A 75 -6.79 -2.20 -4.99
C VAL A 75 -6.37 -1.21 -3.92
N ALA A 76 -5.93 -0.01 -4.30
CA ALA A 76 -5.54 1.04 -3.36
C ALA A 76 -6.70 1.45 -2.44
N PHE A 77 -7.92 1.53 -2.96
CA PHE A 77 -9.09 1.83 -2.13
C PHE A 77 -9.32 0.77 -1.05
N ILE A 78 -9.23 -0.52 -1.41
CA ILE A 78 -9.36 -1.63 -0.46
C ILE A 78 -8.24 -1.58 0.58
N LEU A 79 -6.99 -1.36 0.17
CA LEU A 79 -5.85 -1.30 1.09
C LEU A 79 -5.90 -0.06 2.00
N SER A 80 -6.43 1.06 1.52
CA SER A 80 -6.68 2.23 2.35
C SER A 80 -7.64 1.89 3.49
N GLY A 81 -8.74 1.23 3.18
CA GLY A 81 -9.71 0.76 4.18
C GLY A 81 -9.11 -0.25 5.16
N GLN A 82 -8.32 -1.20 4.66
CA GLN A 82 -7.60 -2.16 5.50
C GLN A 82 -6.69 -1.46 6.51
N MET A 83 -5.93 -0.47 6.09
CA MET A 83 -5.02 0.25 6.98
C MET A 83 -5.77 1.11 8.00
N ALA A 84 -6.89 1.70 7.63
CA ALA A 84 -7.76 2.38 8.59
C ALA A 84 -8.30 1.43 9.67
N VAL A 85 -8.79 0.27 9.26
CA VAL A 85 -9.25 -0.78 10.20
C VAL A 85 -8.10 -1.26 11.08
N ALA A 86 -6.92 -1.50 10.52
CA ALA A 86 -5.74 -1.92 11.27
C ALA A 86 -5.34 -0.88 12.33
N TYR A 87 -5.42 0.41 12.00
CA TYR A 87 -5.15 1.47 12.97
C TYR A 87 -6.11 1.39 14.18
N PHE A 88 -7.40 1.36 13.92
CA PHE A 88 -8.40 1.36 14.99
C PHE A 88 -8.43 0.07 15.81
N MET A 89 -8.12 -1.07 15.20
CA MET A 89 -8.13 -2.36 15.90
C MET A 89 -6.82 -2.65 16.65
N ALA A 90 -5.68 -2.35 16.06
CA ALA A 90 -4.37 -2.75 16.58
C ALA A 90 -3.61 -1.64 17.31
N HIS A 91 -3.85 -0.38 16.99
CA HIS A 91 -3.08 0.74 17.52
C HIS A 91 -3.89 1.66 18.45
N ALA A 92 -5.06 2.10 18.03
CA ALA A 92 -5.90 3.04 18.78
C ALA A 92 -6.28 2.58 20.19
N PRO A 93 -6.46 1.27 20.48
CA PRO A 93 -6.70 0.82 21.87
C PRO A 93 -5.58 1.17 22.85
N GLY A 94 -4.35 1.35 22.38
CA GLY A 94 -3.19 1.81 23.19
C GLY A 94 -3.11 3.32 23.38
N GLY A 95 -4.07 4.07 22.84
CA GLY A 95 -4.12 5.53 22.85
C GLY A 95 -4.38 6.06 21.45
N PHE A 96 -5.08 7.19 21.33
CA PHE A 96 -5.51 7.71 20.02
C PHE A 96 -4.35 8.29 19.20
N LEU A 97 -3.33 8.87 19.82
CA LEU A 97 -2.26 9.56 19.12
C LEU A 97 -1.27 8.57 18.47
N PRO A 98 -1.10 8.59 17.14
CA PRO A 98 -0.25 7.63 16.43
C PRO A 98 1.20 7.58 16.88
N ILE A 99 1.76 8.72 17.30
CA ILE A 99 3.13 8.79 17.84
C ILE A 99 3.33 7.96 19.11
N LEU A 100 2.27 7.80 19.90
CA LEU A 100 2.32 7.06 21.18
C LEU A 100 1.92 5.59 21.03
N ASN A 101 1.14 5.25 20.00
CA ASN A 101 0.62 3.89 19.80
C ASN A 101 1.30 3.12 18.66
N GLN A 102 2.37 3.67 18.09
CA GLN A 102 3.13 3.11 16.96
C GLN A 102 2.29 2.90 15.68
N GLY A 103 1.19 3.62 15.54
CA GLY A 103 0.28 3.52 14.40
C GLY A 103 0.54 4.50 13.26
N GLU A 104 1.64 5.28 13.30
CA GLU A 104 1.93 6.30 12.27
C GLU A 104 1.98 5.69 10.88
N LEU A 105 2.61 4.52 10.73
CA LEU A 105 2.72 3.86 9.44
C LEU A 105 1.36 3.40 8.90
N ALA A 106 0.49 2.87 9.75
CA ALA A 106 -0.87 2.48 9.34
C ALA A 106 -1.69 3.69 8.86
N VAL A 107 -1.61 4.81 9.58
CA VAL A 107 -2.26 6.08 9.17
C VAL A 107 -1.69 6.55 7.84
N LEU A 108 -0.37 6.59 7.70
CA LEU A 108 0.29 7.06 6.49
C LEU A 108 -0.08 6.18 5.28
N TYR A 109 -0.02 4.87 5.41
CA TYR A 109 -0.45 3.96 4.34
C TYR A 109 -1.92 4.16 3.96
N SER A 110 -2.81 4.33 4.93
CA SER A 110 -4.23 4.57 4.64
C SER A 110 -4.41 5.77 3.70
N PHE A 111 -3.77 6.88 3.99
CA PHE A 111 -3.89 8.10 3.16
C PHE A 111 -3.10 8.03 1.86
N VAL A 112 -1.94 7.39 1.82
CA VAL A 112 -1.18 7.18 0.58
C VAL A 112 -1.97 6.30 -0.39
N PHE A 113 -2.57 5.22 0.10
CA PHE A 113 -3.43 4.37 -0.74
C PHE A 113 -4.70 5.10 -1.18
N LEU A 114 -5.28 5.92 -0.32
CA LEU A 114 -6.41 6.78 -0.70
C LEU A 114 -6.00 7.71 -1.85
N TYR A 115 -4.84 8.32 -1.78
CA TYR A 115 -4.30 9.13 -2.86
C TYR A 115 -4.15 8.34 -4.15
N PHE A 116 -3.59 7.12 -4.12
CA PHE A 116 -3.49 6.27 -5.32
C PHE A 116 -4.85 5.88 -5.89
N ALA A 117 -5.87 5.71 -5.06
CA ALA A 117 -7.23 5.43 -5.52
C ALA A 117 -7.77 6.54 -6.42
N PHE A 118 -7.43 7.78 -6.12
CA PHE A 118 -7.85 8.96 -6.90
C PHE A 118 -6.86 9.35 -8.00
N ALA A 119 -5.57 9.35 -7.71
CA ALA A 119 -4.53 9.74 -8.67
C ALA A 119 -4.22 8.65 -9.72
N GLY A 120 -4.42 7.39 -9.37
CA GLY A 120 -4.08 6.24 -10.22
C GLY A 120 -2.62 5.81 -10.09
N ALA A 121 -2.16 5.01 -11.04
CA ALA A 121 -0.86 4.33 -10.98
C ALA A 121 0.34 5.20 -11.35
N GLY A 122 0.13 6.29 -12.07
CA GLY A 122 1.22 7.05 -12.67
C GLY A 122 1.89 6.29 -13.82
N LYS A 123 3.10 6.70 -14.17
CA LYS A 123 3.94 6.00 -15.15
C LYS A 123 4.60 4.76 -14.54
N LEU A 124 5.26 3.95 -15.37
CA LEU A 124 5.93 2.70 -14.97
C LEU A 124 4.95 1.70 -14.33
N SER A 125 3.77 1.56 -14.92
CA SER A 125 2.70 0.70 -14.43
C SER A 125 2.08 -0.14 -15.54
N LEU A 126 1.53 -1.30 -15.18
CA LEU A 126 0.75 -2.13 -16.12
C LEU A 126 -0.54 -1.42 -16.52
N ASP A 127 -1.18 -0.68 -15.62
CA ASP A 127 -2.37 0.13 -15.95
C ASP A 127 -2.10 1.12 -17.08
N SER A 128 -0.92 1.77 -17.07
CA SER A 128 -0.55 2.72 -18.13
C SER A 128 -0.32 2.07 -19.48
N ILE A 129 0.06 0.79 -19.51
CA ILE A 129 0.25 0.01 -20.74
C ILE A 129 -1.11 -0.42 -21.29
N PHE A 130 -2.00 -0.92 -20.44
CA PHE A 130 -3.31 -1.40 -20.87
C PHE A 130 -4.25 -0.27 -21.28
N CYS A 131 -4.25 0.87 -20.58
CA CYS A 131 -5.06 2.04 -20.96
C CYS A 131 -4.66 2.65 -22.31
N LYS A 132 -3.39 2.50 -22.75
CA LYS A 132 -2.95 2.97 -24.07
C LYS A 132 -3.48 2.14 -25.24
N LYS A 133 -3.93 0.90 -25.00
CA LYS A 133 -4.48 0.02 -26.04
C LYS A 133 -5.98 0.25 -26.31
N SER A 134 -6.62 1.09 -25.54
CA SER A 134 -8.08 1.33 -25.61
C SER A 134 -8.48 2.58 -26.42
N ASN A 135 -7.50 3.27 -27.07
CA ASN A 135 -7.78 4.41 -27.95
C ASN A 135 -7.43 4.11 -29.41
#